data_1342bcbe298fc9cc8a04a5837a6e0290
#
_entry.id   1342bcbe298fc9cc8a04a5837a6e0290
#
_cell.length_a   1.000
_cell.length_b   1.000
_cell.length_c   1.000
_cell.angle_alpha   90.00
_cell.angle_beta   90.00
_cell.angle_gamma   90.00
#
_symmetry.space_group_name_H-M   'P 1'
#
loop_
_entity.id
_entity.type
_entity.pdbx_description
1 polymer ?
#
loop_
_entity_poly.entity_id
_entity_poly.type
_entity_poly.pdbx_seq_one_letter_code
_entity_poly.pdbx_strand_id
1 'polypeptide(L)'
;MLRHVALFRWKPDATAEDVSKVEAALHALPDKIPCIQSYRFGRDLGVQEGNADFAVVADFTDEEGLRTYANHPDHQSVLNNLIRPIVARREAIQYVIDHTD
;
A
#
# COMPACT_ATOMS: atom_id res chain seq x y z
N MET A 1 8.84 15.65 -5.43
CA MET A 1 7.90 14.63 -4.95
C MET A 1 8.28 13.25 -5.43
N LEU A 2 8.00 12.27 -4.62
CA LEU A 2 8.30 10.88 -4.87
C LEU A 2 7.02 10.06 -4.72
N ARG A 3 6.74 9.20 -5.69
CA ARG A 3 5.57 8.30 -5.64
C ARG A 3 6.03 6.86 -5.44
N HIS A 4 5.42 6.21 -4.46
CA HIS A 4 5.61 4.80 -4.16
C HIS A 4 4.34 4.05 -4.58
N VAL A 5 4.51 3.01 -5.39
CA VAL A 5 3.41 2.16 -5.84
C VAL A 5 3.71 0.73 -5.43
N ALA A 6 2.79 0.10 -4.73
CA ALA A 6 2.87 -1.32 -4.38
C ALA A 6 1.66 -2.05 -4.95
N LEU A 7 1.92 -3.19 -5.57
CA LEU A 7 0.89 -4.06 -6.14
C LEU A 7 0.93 -5.40 -5.41
N PHE A 8 -0.25 -5.93 -5.09
CA PHE A 8 -0.35 -7.18 -4.36
C PHE A 8 -1.22 -8.18 -5.10
N ARG A 9 -0.76 -9.44 -5.12
CA ARG A 9 -1.61 -10.58 -5.44
C ARG A 9 -1.85 -11.34 -4.15
N TRP A 10 -3.11 -11.63 -3.89
CA TRP A 10 -3.49 -12.37 -2.69
C TRP A 10 -3.38 -13.88 -2.91
N LYS A 11 -3.18 -14.61 -1.83
CA LYS A 11 -3.27 -16.07 -1.87
C LYS A 11 -4.70 -16.50 -2.21
N PRO A 12 -4.89 -17.67 -2.82
CA PRO A 12 -6.23 -18.15 -3.20
C PRO A 12 -7.22 -18.25 -2.03
N ASP A 13 -6.73 -18.48 -0.82
CA ASP A 13 -7.57 -18.61 0.37
C ASP A 13 -7.82 -17.28 1.10
N ALA A 14 -7.27 -16.18 0.60
CA ALA A 14 -7.57 -14.85 1.16
C ALA A 14 -9.05 -14.52 0.93
N THR A 15 -9.69 -13.99 1.97
CA THR A 15 -11.11 -13.68 1.92
C THR A 15 -11.35 -12.18 1.70
N ALA A 16 -12.57 -11.84 1.27
CA ALA A 16 -12.97 -10.43 1.17
C ALA A 16 -12.87 -9.71 2.52
N GLU A 17 -13.13 -10.44 3.61
CA GLU A 17 -13.00 -9.89 4.97
C GLU A 17 -11.54 -9.59 5.31
N ASP A 18 -10.61 -10.46 4.94
CA ASP A 18 -9.18 -10.22 5.13
C ASP A 18 -8.75 -8.91 4.45
N VAL A 19 -9.20 -8.70 3.21
CA VAL A 19 -8.88 -7.49 2.46
C VAL A 19 -9.55 -6.27 3.08
N SER A 20 -10.77 -6.40 3.59
CA SER A 20 -11.45 -5.30 4.30
C SER A 20 -10.66 -4.85 5.53
N LYS A 21 -10.04 -5.78 6.25
CA LYS A 21 -9.19 -5.44 7.41
C LYS A 21 -7.94 -4.67 6.96
N VAL A 22 -7.34 -5.06 5.84
CA VAL A 22 -6.22 -4.31 5.25
C VAL A 22 -6.65 -2.88 4.93
N GLU A 23 -7.77 -2.72 4.25
CA GLU A 23 -8.29 -1.40 3.87
C GLU A 23 -8.52 -0.51 5.09
N ALA A 24 -9.15 -1.03 6.13
CA ALA A 24 -9.40 -0.27 7.36
C ALA A 24 -8.09 0.19 8.01
N ALA A 25 -7.10 -0.70 8.08
CA ALA A 25 -5.80 -0.37 8.66
C ALA A 25 -5.04 0.68 7.83
N LEU A 26 -5.10 0.58 6.49
CA LEU A 26 -4.46 1.55 5.60
C LEU A 26 -5.12 2.93 5.72
N HIS A 27 -6.45 2.99 5.88
CA HIS A 27 -7.15 4.25 6.10
C HIS A 27 -6.63 5.02 7.31
N ALA A 28 -6.19 4.30 8.34
CA ALA A 28 -5.71 4.91 9.58
C ALA A 28 -4.27 5.44 9.49
N LEU A 29 -3.47 4.97 8.53
CA LEU A 29 -2.05 5.29 8.48
C LEU A 29 -1.71 6.77 8.25
N PRO A 30 -2.40 7.51 7.35
CA PRO A 30 -2.06 8.93 7.15
C PRO A 30 -2.14 9.78 8.41
N ASP A 31 -3.07 9.48 9.32
CA ASP A 31 -3.18 10.20 10.59
C ASP A 31 -2.04 9.86 11.56
N LYS A 32 -1.44 8.69 11.40
CA LYS A 32 -0.37 8.21 12.28
C LYS A 32 1.02 8.51 11.75
N ILE A 33 1.15 8.72 10.45
CA ILE A 33 2.44 8.91 9.78
C ILE A 33 2.40 10.22 8.99
N PRO A 34 2.78 11.35 9.65
CA PRO A 34 2.60 12.69 9.04
C PRO A 34 3.39 12.95 7.76
N CYS A 35 4.43 12.18 7.47
CA CYS A 35 5.21 12.37 6.25
C CYS A 35 4.49 11.89 4.98
N ILE A 36 3.37 11.19 5.11
CA ILE A 36 2.54 10.80 3.96
C ILE A 36 1.86 12.04 3.41
N GLN A 37 2.15 12.39 2.15
CA GLN A 37 1.55 13.55 1.49
C GLN A 37 0.23 13.20 0.81
N SER A 38 0.15 12.01 0.25
CA SER A 38 -1.06 11.48 -0.39
C SER A 38 -1.04 9.97 -0.23
N TYR A 39 -2.20 9.38 0.01
CA TYR A 39 -2.31 7.94 0.25
C TYR A 39 -3.59 7.43 -0.39
N ARG A 40 -3.44 6.56 -1.37
CA ARG A 40 -4.57 5.98 -2.10
C ARG A 40 -4.38 4.49 -2.24
N PHE A 41 -5.46 3.75 -2.23
CA PHE A 41 -5.42 2.30 -2.38
C PHE A 41 -6.75 1.80 -2.87
N GLY A 42 -6.77 0.59 -3.41
CA GLY A 42 -8.01 0.00 -3.87
C GLY A 42 -7.84 -1.38 -4.43
N ARG A 43 -8.97 -2.07 -4.58
CA ARG A 43 -9.06 -3.40 -5.17
C ARG A 43 -9.13 -3.29 -6.69
N ASP A 44 -8.60 -4.30 -7.38
CA ASP A 44 -8.78 -4.41 -8.82
C ASP A 44 -10.27 -4.53 -9.17
N LEU A 45 -10.65 -3.95 -10.30
CA LEU A 45 -12.04 -4.01 -10.78
C LEU A 45 -12.42 -5.36 -11.36
N GLY A 46 -11.44 -6.19 -11.73
CA GLY A 46 -11.71 -7.48 -12.33
C GLY A 46 -12.10 -7.43 -13.81
N VAL A 47 -11.71 -6.35 -14.51
CA VAL A 47 -12.09 -6.18 -15.93
C VAL A 47 -11.12 -6.85 -16.90
N GLN A 48 -9.91 -7.18 -16.46
CA GLN A 48 -8.90 -7.86 -17.29
C GLN A 48 -8.24 -8.98 -16.51
N GLU A 49 -7.93 -10.07 -17.20
CA GLU A 49 -7.16 -11.16 -16.61
C GLU A 49 -5.71 -10.75 -16.42
N GLY A 50 -5.03 -11.36 -15.45
CA GLY A 50 -3.62 -11.15 -15.21
C GLY A 50 -3.28 -9.94 -14.36
N ASN A 51 -4.27 -9.14 -13.97
CA ASN A 51 -4.03 -7.99 -13.10
C ASN A 51 -3.66 -8.43 -11.68
N ALA A 52 -2.94 -7.55 -10.97
CA ALA A 52 -2.81 -7.67 -9.52
C ALA A 52 -4.19 -7.48 -8.86
N ASP A 53 -4.30 -7.85 -7.59
CA ASP A 53 -5.58 -7.78 -6.86
C ASP A 53 -5.79 -6.47 -6.14
N PHE A 54 -4.71 -5.76 -5.79
CA PHE A 54 -4.79 -4.59 -4.92
C PHE A 54 -3.60 -3.67 -5.17
N ALA A 55 -3.83 -2.37 -5.03
CA ALA A 55 -2.77 -1.38 -5.19
C ALA A 55 -2.75 -0.38 -4.03
N VAL A 56 -1.54 0.04 -3.65
CA VAL A 56 -1.33 1.17 -2.72
C VAL A 56 -0.44 2.19 -3.43
N VAL A 57 -0.85 3.45 -3.41
CA VAL A 57 -0.08 4.56 -3.99
C VAL A 57 0.13 5.61 -2.90
N ALA A 58 1.38 5.87 -2.56
CA ALA A 58 1.74 6.82 -1.51
C ALA A 58 2.74 7.84 -2.05
N ASP A 59 2.52 9.12 -1.75
CA ASP A 59 3.41 10.19 -2.16
C ASP A 59 4.14 10.77 -0.95
N PHE A 60 5.42 11.08 -1.14
CA PHE A 60 6.30 11.64 -0.12
C PHE A 60 7.08 12.80 -0.71
N THR A 61 7.52 13.73 0.13
CA THR A 61 8.34 14.85 -0.31
C THR A 61 9.67 14.36 -0.88
N ASP A 62 10.27 13.35 -0.25
CA ASP A 62 11.61 12.84 -0.60
C ASP A 62 11.80 11.39 -0.13
N GLU A 63 13.00 10.85 -0.39
CA GLU A 63 13.35 9.49 0.02
C GLU A 63 13.32 9.28 1.53
N GLU A 64 13.68 10.32 2.30
CA GLU A 64 13.64 10.23 3.76
C GLU A 64 12.22 9.97 4.26
N GLY A 65 11.24 10.66 3.68
CA GLY A 65 9.83 10.44 3.99
C GLY A 65 9.40 9.01 3.68
N LEU A 66 9.82 8.48 2.54
CA LEU A 66 9.55 7.09 2.19
C LEU A 66 10.15 6.12 3.21
N ARG A 67 11.41 6.33 3.61
CA ARG A 67 12.07 5.47 4.60
C ARG A 67 11.39 5.53 5.96
N THR A 68 10.98 6.73 6.37
CA THR A 68 10.24 6.93 7.62
C THR A 68 8.94 6.13 7.61
N TYR A 69 8.19 6.19 6.51
CA TYR A 69 6.97 5.42 6.32
C TYR A 69 7.26 3.91 6.34
N ALA A 70 8.22 3.48 5.54
CA ALA A 70 8.54 2.05 5.40
C ALA A 70 8.91 1.41 6.74
N ASN A 71 9.64 2.13 7.58
CA ASN A 71 10.14 1.63 8.86
C ASN A 71 9.24 1.98 10.04
N HIS A 72 8.17 2.73 9.83
CA HIS A 72 7.29 3.15 10.90
C HIS A 72 6.60 1.95 11.56
N PRO A 73 6.55 1.90 12.91
CA PRO A 73 5.94 0.76 13.61
C PRO A 73 4.51 0.48 13.19
N ASP A 74 3.70 1.49 12.94
CA ASP A 74 2.31 1.30 12.53
C ASP A 74 2.21 0.71 11.13
N HIS A 75 3.08 1.11 10.20
CA HIS A 75 3.15 0.50 8.87
C HIS A 75 3.62 -0.95 8.96
N GLN A 76 4.67 -1.21 9.74
CA GLN A 76 5.19 -2.56 9.93
C GLN A 76 4.15 -3.49 10.55
N SER A 77 3.33 -2.98 11.47
CA SER A 77 2.24 -3.76 12.06
C SER A 77 1.22 -4.20 11.02
N VAL A 78 0.82 -3.30 10.12
CA VAL A 78 -0.10 -3.64 9.02
C VAL A 78 0.51 -4.70 8.11
N LEU A 79 1.78 -4.52 7.72
CA LEU A 79 2.46 -5.50 6.87
C LEU A 79 2.54 -6.87 7.52
N ASN A 80 2.99 -6.93 8.76
CA ASN A 80 3.26 -8.20 9.43
C ASN A 80 1.99 -8.94 9.83
N ASN A 81 0.97 -8.22 10.27
CA ASN A 81 -0.23 -8.82 10.86
C ASN A 81 -1.37 -9.03 9.86
N LEU A 82 -1.47 -8.20 8.83
CA LEU A 82 -2.62 -8.22 7.92
C LEU A 82 -2.26 -8.57 6.49
N ILE A 83 -1.12 -8.10 5.97
CA ILE A 83 -0.76 -8.29 4.56
C ILE A 83 0.04 -9.58 4.35
N ARG A 84 1.11 -9.79 5.10
CA ARG A 84 1.96 -10.99 4.94
C ARG A 84 1.20 -12.30 5.02
N PRO A 85 0.22 -12.46 5.93
CA PRO A 85 -0.53 -13.72 5.99
C PRO A 85 -1.31 -14.04 4.72
N ILE A 86 -1.71 -13.05 3.94
CA ILE A 86 -2.57 -13.24 2.77
C ILE A 86 -1.93 -12.92 1.43
N VAL A 87 -0.71 -12.35 1.40
CA VAL A 87 -0.07 -11.97 0.15
C VAL A 87 0.68 -13.15 -0.46
N ALA A 88 0.41 -13.42 -1.74
CA ALA A 88 1.16 -14.39 -2.53
C ALA A 88 2.34 -13.73 -3.22
N ARG A 89 2.17 -12.52 -3.73
CA ARG A 89 3.20 -11.80 -4.45
C ARG A 89 3.03 -10.30 -4.28
N ARG A 90 4.16 -9.61 -4.10
CA ARG A 90 4.21 -8.15 -4.02
C ARG A 90 5.23 -7.63 -5.02
N GLU A 91 4.87 -6.57 -5.74
CA GLU A 91 5.78 -5.81 -6.56
C GLU A 91 5.65 -4.34 -6.21
N ALA A 92 6.76 -3.61 -6.27
CA ALA A 92 6.75 -2.20 -5.94
C ALA A 92 7.74 -1.44 -6.82
N ILE A 93 7.44 -0.17 -7.02
CA ILE A 93 8.29 0.76 -7.74
C ILE A 93 8.16 2.13 -7.09
N GLN A 94 9.23 2.90 -7.10
CA GLN A 94 9.21 4.30 -6.70
C GLN A 94 9.75 5.13 -7.85
N TYR A 95 9.13 6.28 -8.10
CA TYR A 95 9.60 7.19 -9.14
C TYR A 95 9.30 8.63 -8.76
N VAL A 96 10.05 9.55 -9.38
CA VAL A 96 9.89 10.98 -9.12
C VAL A 96 8.72 11.51 -9.93
N ILE A 97 7.87 12.31 -9.28
CA ILE A 97 6.81 13.08 -9.93
C ILE A 97 7.09 14.55 -9.74
N ASP A 98 6.76 15.37 -10.75
CA ASP A 98 7.05 16.80 -10.70
C ASP A 98 6.18 17.53 -9.69
N HIS A 99 4.94 17.07 -9.55
CA HIS A 99 3.95 17.63 -8.63
C HIS A 99 2.87 16.59 -8.38
N THR A 100 2.02 16.83 -7.41
CA THR A 100 0.88 15.92 -7.13
C THR A 100 -0.19 16.08 -8.20
N ASP A 101 -0.60 14.95 -8.72
CA ASP A 101 -1.68 14.93 -9.72
C ASP A 101 -3.05 15.07 -9.06
#